data_a74ade51e43479517148cd2b2b246eee
#
_entry.id   a74ade51e43479517148cd2b2b246eee
#
_cell.length_a   1.000
_cell.length_b   1.000
_cell.length_c   1.000
_cell.angle_alpha   90.00
_cell.angle_beta   90.00
_cell.angle_gamma   90.00
#
_symmetry.space_group_name_H-M   'P 1'
#
loop_
_entity.id
_entity.type
_entity.pdbx_description
1 polymer ?
#
loop_
_entity_poly.entity_id
_entity_poly.type
_entity_poly.pdbx_seq_one_letter_code
_entity_poly.pdbx_strand_id
1 'polypeptide(L)'
;LYRKNYDRTNSIVKEYGLKGRYTEAHENGRVYVGDGMEIKRTATFPMAALWMPNSGACSSQQMGQADIRESASVAHIYGQNIVAAEFGSAIAHHAYACCPENIKPIADKALANGLNRFVIHETSHQPVDDKIPGLGLIQYGQWFNRHETWAEQAKVWIDYLARSSYMLQQGNNVADILYYYGEDNCITGLYAHTLPDIPAGYEYDFID
;
A
#
# COMPACT_ATOMS: atom_id res chain seq x y z
N LEU A 1 3.86 24.57 3.00
CA LEU A 1 5.15 24.09 3.50
C LEU A 1 5.48 22.70 2.94
N TYR A 2 4.59 21.71 3.11
CA TYR A 2 4.81 20.32 2.68
C TYR A 2 5.08 20.20 1.18
N ARG A 3 4.27 20.84 0.33
CA ARG A 3 4.46 20.82 -1.11
C ARG A 3 5.88 21.22 -1.52
N LYS A 4 6.40 22.34 -0.98
CA LYS A 4 7.77 22.79 -1.27
C LYS A 4 8.83 21.75 -0.87
N ASN A 5 8.61 21.04 0.25
CA ASN A 5 9.51 19.98 0.69
C ASN A 5 9.49 18.80 -0.29
N TYR A 6 8.31 18.35 -0.69
CA TYR A 6 8.17 17.26 -1.65
C TYR A 6 8.69 17.63 -3.05
N ASP A 7 8.45 18.87 -3.50
CA ASP A 7 9.01 19.38 -4.76
C ASP A 7 10.55 19.39 -4.73
N ARG A 8 11.14 19.78 -3.61
CA ARG A 8 12.61 19.74 -3.44
C ARG A 8 13.12 18.30 -3.44
N THR A 9 12.43 17.39 -2.78
CA THR A 9 12.78 15.96 -2.79
C THR A 9 12.72 15.40 -4.22
N ASN A 10 11.67 15.72 -4.98
CA ASN A 10 11.53 15.33 -6.38
C ASN A 10 12.68 15.87 -7.25
N SER A 11 13.11 17.11 -7.00
CA SER A 11 14.27 17.69 -7.71
C SER A 11 15.54 16.89 -7.44
N ILE A 12 15.79 16.54 -6.17
CA ILE A 12 16.96 15.73 -5.77
C ILE A 12 16.89 14.34 -6.43
N VAL A 13 15.73 13.68 -6.39
CA VAL A 13 15.51 12.37 -7.03
C VAL A 13 15.91 12.42 -8.52
N LYS A 14 15.52 13.49 -9.23
CA LYS A 14 15.87 13.70 -10.64
C LYS A 14 17.35 14.01 -10.82
N GLU A 15 17.93 14.87 -9.98
CA GLU A 15 19.36 15.22 -10.01
C GLU A 15 20.25 13.97 -9.92
N TYR A 16 19.84 12.99 -9.12
CA TYR A 16 20.56 11.72 -8.95
C TYR A 16 20.15 10.62 -9.94
N GLY A 17 19.33 10.92 -10.93
CA GLY A 17 18.93 9.96 -11.96
C GLY A 17 18.04 8.83 -11.46
N LEU A 18 17.39 9.00 -10.32
CA LEU A 18 16.46 8.01 -9.78
C LEU A 18 15.11 8.07 -10.53
N LYS A 19 14.46 6.92 -10.67
CA LYS A 19 13.23 6.80 -11.48
C LYS A 19 12.01 7.48 -10.87
N GLY A 20 12.01 7.68 -9.56
CA GLY A 20 10.88 8.29 -8.89
C GLY A 20 10.86 8.05 -7.38
N ARG A 21 9.80 8.53 -6.76
CA ARG A 21 9.59 8.49 -5.32
C ARG A 21 8.23 7.89 -4.98
N TYR A 22 8.22 6.96 -4.04
CA TYR A 22 7.03 6.50 -3.35
C TYR A 22 6.67 7.46 -2.22
N THR A 23 5.38 7.70 -2.00
CA THR A 23 4.93 8.55 -0.89
C THR A 23 3.63 8.03 -0.31
N GLU A 24 3.67 7.77 0.99
CA GLU A 24 2.51 7.59 1.85
C GLU A 24 2.15 8.93 2.50
N ALA A 25 0.86 9.15 2.78
CA ALA A 25 0.39 10.35 3.46
C ALA A 25 0.03 10.07 4.92
N HIS A 26 -0.52 8.92 5.19
CA HIS A 26 -0.96 8.52 6.52
C HIS A 26 -0.85 7.01 6.70
N GLU A 27 -0.43 6.62 7.88
CA GLU A 27 -0.33 5.24 8.29
C GLU A 27 -1.23 4.98 9.50
N ASN A 28 -1.70 3.76 9.62
CA ASN A 28 -2.62 3.32 10.67
C ASN A 28 -2.23 3.82 12.07
N GLY A 29 -3.18 4.45 12.77
CA GLY A 29 -3.03 4.88 14.16
C GLY A 29 -2.12 6.09 14.38
N ARG A 30 -1.58 6.69 13.33
CA ARG A 30 -0.75 7.89 13.41
C ARG A 30 -1.53 9.15 13.09
N VAL A 31 -1.06 10.27 13.58
CA VAL A 31 -1.62 11.58 13.24
C VAL A 31 -1.24 11.92 11.80
N TYR A 32 -2.23 12.23 10.98
CA TYR A 32 -1.98 12.69 9.63
C TYR A 32 -1.39 14.11 9.61
N VAL A 33 -0.56 14.38 8.60
CA VAL A 33 0.22 15.63 8.52
C VAL A 33 -0.44 16.71 7.65
N GLY A 34 -1.55 16.40 7.02
CA GLY A 34 -2.27 17.29 6.11
C GLY A 34 -3.13 16.53 5.13
N ASP A 35 -3.46 17.19 4.03
CA ASP A 35 -4.22 16.65 2.92
C ASP A 35 -3.49 15.44 2.29
N GLY A 36 -4.15 14.28 2.30
CA GLY A 36 -3.58 13.04 1.80
C GLY A 36 -3.41 13.05 0.28
N MET A 37 -4.39 13.55 -0.45
CA MET A 37 -4.35 13.62 -1.91
C MET A 37 -3.28 14.63 -2.38
N GLU A 38 -3.23 15.81 -1.77
CA GLU A 38 -2.22 16.83 -2.10
C GLU A 38 -0.78 16.33 -1.86
N ILE A 39 -0.57 15.53 -0.82
CA ILE A 39 0.73 14.93 -0.53
C ILE A 39 1.08 13.87 -1.59
N LYS A 40 0.16 12.94 -1.87
CA LYS A 40 0.39 11.81 -2.77
C LYS A 40 0.48 12.24 -4.24
N ARG A 41 -0.22 13.28 -4.66
CA ARG A 41 -0.14 13.77 -6.04
C ARG A 41 1.26 14.26 -6.44
N THR A 42 2.08 14.66 -5.46
CA THR A 42 3.46 15.07 -5.69
C THR A 42 4.40 13.88 -5.91
N ALA A 43 3.97 12.67 -5.57
CA ALA A 43 4.75 11.46 -5.72
C ALA A 43 4.80 10.98 -7.17
N THR A 44 5.86 10.26 -7.52
CA THR A 44 5.87 9.48 -8.76
C THR A 44 4.97 8.26 -8.60
N PHE A 45 4.94 7.69 -7.41
CA PHE A 45 4.17 6.52 -7.04
C PHE A 45 3.39 6.79 -5.76
N PRO A 46 2.11 7.20 -5.84
CA PRO A 46 1.26 7.28 -4.66
C PRO A 46 1.20 5.92 -3.99
N MET A 47 1.34 5.92 -2.68
CA MET A 47 1.50 4.69 -1.92
C MET A 47 0.59 4.68 -0.69
N ALA A 48 0.05 3.52 -0.40
CA ALA A 48 -0.73 3.20 0.79
C ALA A 48 0.04 2.25 1.71
N ALA A 49 -0.46 2.05 2.92
CA ALA A 49 0.00 0.99 3.82
C ALA A 49 -1.11 -0.04 4.02
N LEU A 50 -0.83 -1.29 3.70
CA LEU A 50 -1.74 -2.41 3.90
C LEU A 50 -1.09 -3.47 4.77
N TRP A 51 -1.37 -3.39 6.06
CA TRP A 51 -0.87 -4.35 7.03
C TRP A 51 -1.71 -5.62 7.06
N MET A 52 -1.02 -6.72 7.34
CA MET A 52 -1.69 -7.99 7.55
C MET A 52 -2.47 -7.96 8.87
N PRO A 53 -3.70 -8.46 8.90
CA PRO A 53 -4.42 -8.59 10.16
C PRO A 53 -3.69 -9.58 11.05
N ASN A 54 -3.43 -9.18 12.26
CA ASN A 54 -3.13 -10.13 13.32
C ASN A 54 -4.35 -10.99 13.60
N SER A 55 -4.12 -12.19 14.03
CA SER A 55 -5.14 -13.05 14.58
C SER A 55 -5.92 -12.30 15.69
N GLY A 56 -6.97 -11.59 15.32
CA GLY A 56 -7.85 -10.84 16.21
C GLY A 56 -8.00 -9.35 15.98
N ALA A 57 -7.18 -8.69 15.16
CA ALA A 57 -7.32 -7.25 14.89
C ALA A 57 -7.80 -6.97 13.47
N CYS A 58 -9.10 -7.01 13.28
CA CYS A 58 -9.78 -6.70 12.00
C CYS A 58 -9.72 -5.20 11.61
N SER A 59 -9.26 -4.32 12.49
CA SER A 59 -9.31 -2.87 12.31
C SER A 59 -8.36 -2.34 11.24
N SER A 60 -7.26 -3.04 10.96
CA SER A 60 -6.29 -2.60 9.95
C SER A 60 -6.76 -2.77 8.50
N GLN A 61 -7.72 -3.65 8.23
CA GLN A 61 -8.18 -3.91 6.86
C GLN A 61 -8.98 -2.76 6.25
N GLN A 62 -9.85 -2.12 7.01
CA GLN A 62 -10.66 -1.00 6.50
C GLN A 62 -9.82 0.25 6.27
N MET A 63 -8.91 0.54 7.19
CA MET A 63 -7.97 1.64 7.03
C MET A 63 -7.09 1.46 5.80
N GLY A 64 -6.51 0.28 5.61
CA GLY A 64 -5.73 -0.02 4.42
C GLY A 64 -6.55 0.11 3.14
N GLN A 65 -7.83 -0.24 3.15
CA GLN A 65 -8.72 -0.07 2.01
C GLN A 65 -8.96 1.41 1.69
N ALA A 66 -9.21 2.25 2.68
CA ALA A 66 -9.38 3.69 2.48
C ALA A 66 -8.09 4.32 1.91
N ASP A 67 -6.94 3.97 2.45
CA ASP A 67 -5.64 4.47 2.01
C ASP A 67 -5.29 4.02 0.57
N ILE A 68 -5.59 2.76 0.22
CA ILE A 68 -5.44 2.28 -1.15
C ILE A 68 -6.34 3.06 -2.10
N ARG A 69 -7.62 3.27 -1.74
CA ARG A 69 -8.56 4.05 -2.55
C ARG A 69 -8.12 5.51 -2.70
N GLU A 70 -7.57 6.14 -1.68
CA GLU A 70 -6.98 7.47 -1.79
C GLU A 70 -5.83 7.47 -2.80
N SER A 71 -4.90 6.53 -2.67
CA SER A 71 -3.75 6.42 -3.57
C SER A 71 -4.17 6.12 -5.01
N ALA A 72 -5.20 5.28 -5.20
CA ALA A 72 -5.76 4.98 -6.52
C ALA A 72 -6.42 6.21 -7.13
N SER A 73 -7.25 6.92 -6.38
CA SER A 73 -7.91 8.15 -6.84
C SER A 73 -6.91 9.23 -7.25
N VAL A 74 -5.85 9.41 -6.46
CA VAL A 74 -4.74 10.30 -6.83
C VAL A 74 -4.14 9.89 -8.17
N ALA A 75 -3.83 8.61 -8.35
CA ALA A 75 -3.24 8.12 -9.59
C ALA A 75 -4.16 8.35 -10.80
N HIS A 76 -5.45 8.05 -10.64
CA HIS A 76 -6.45 8.20 -11.71
C HIS A 76 -6.63 9.68 -12.10
N ILE A 77 -6.79 10.56 -11.13
CA ILE A 77 -7.08 11.98 -11.35
C ILE A 77 -5.86 12.73 -11.89
N TYR A 78 -4.68 12.45 -11.36
CA TYR A 78 -3.44 13.15 -11.73
C TYR A 78 -2.60 12.42 -12.78
N GLY A 79 -3.09 11.31 -13.33
CA GLY A 79 -2.48 10.61 -14.47
C GLY A 79 -1.23 9.81 -14.12
N GLN A 80 -1.10 9.34 -12.89
CA GLN A 80 -0.07 8.38 -12.50
C GLN A 80 -0.57 6.96 -12.81
N ASN A 81 0.31 6.09 -13.28
CA ASN A 81 -0.07 4.73 -13.67
C ASN A 81 0.17 3.68 -12.56
N ILE A 82 0.89 4.04 -11.52
CA ILE A 82 1.29 3.09 -10.47
C ILE A 82 0.67 3.51 -9.15
N VAL A 83 -0.06 2.58 -8.56
CA VAL A 83 -0.61 2.64 -7.22
C VAL A 83 0.10 1.59 -6.38
N ALA A 84 0.91 2.03 -5.43
CA ALA A 84 1.69 1.14 -4.58
C ALA A 84 1.05 0.95 -3.20
N ALA A 85 1.44 -0.10 -2.50
CA ALA A 85 1.20 -0.22 -1.06
C ALA A 85 2.34 -0.96 -0.38
N GLU A 86 2.72 -0.51 0.80
CA GLU A 86 3.45 -1.33 1.76
C GLU A 86 2.57 -2.53 2.10
N PHE A 87 3.08 -3.71 1.84
CA PHE A 87 2.28 -4.92 1.91
C PHE A 87 3.00 -6.03 2.68
N GLY A 88 2.25 -6.69 3.56
CA GLY A 88 2.76 -7.83 4.31
C GLY A 88 3.32 -7.46 5.69
N SER A 89 3.23 -6.20 6.10
CA SER A 89 3.54 -5.82 7.48
C SER A 89 2.56 -6.51 8.42
N ALA A 90 3.03 -7.57 9.05
CA ALA A 90 2.27 -8.27 10.08
C ALA A 90 2.78 -7.86 11.45
N ILE A 91 1.87 -7.61 12.38
CA ILE A 91 2.21 -7.55 13.80
C ILE A 91 2.08 -8.98 14.31
N ALA A 92 3.01 -9.83 13.98
CA ALA A 92 2.99 -11.21 14.42
C ALA A 92 3.92 -11.40 15.62
N HIS A 93 3.41 -12.07 16.67
CA HIS A 93 4.24 -12.47 17.79
C HIS A 93 5.24 -13.57 17.39
N HIS A 94 5.04 -14.16 16.21
CA HIS A 94 5.87 -15.23 15.67
C HIS A 94 6.27 -14.93 14.23
N ALA A 95 7.56 -14.99 13.94
CA ALA A 95 8.05 -14.99 12.57
C ALA A 95 7.49 -16.20 11.80
N TYR A 96 7.33 -16.07 10.48
CA TYR A 96 6.84 -17.15 9.61
C TYR A 96 5.41 -17.62 9.87
N ALA A 97 4.58 -16.73 10.44
CA ALA A 97 3.21 -17.07 10.80
C ALA A 97 2.20 -16.98 9.64
N CYS A 98 2.60 -16.42 8.50
CA CYS A 98 1.72 -16.20 7.37
C CYS A 98 2.18 -16.99 6.13
N CYS A 99 1.22 -17.50 5.38
CA CYS A 99 1.48 -18.18 4.11
C CYS A 99 0.61 -17.57 2.99
N PRO A 100 0.86 -17.89 1.71
CA PRO A 100 0.08 -17.36 0.59
C PRO A 100 -1.44 -17.54 0.71
N GLU A 101 -1.91 -18.62 1.33
CA GLU A 101 -3.34 -18.85 1.57
C GLU A 101 -3.97 -17.77 2.45
N ASN A 102 -3.25 -17.33 3.49
CA ASN A 102 -3.71 -16.25 4.39
C ASN A 102 -3.58 -14.87 3.75
N ILE A 103 -2.56 -14.68 2.93
CA ILE A 103 -2.19 -13.40 2.34
C ILE A 103 -3.03 -13.09 1.10
N LYS A 104 -3.38 -14.10 0.30
CA LYS A 104 -4.06 -13.93 -0.98
C LYS A 104 -5.37 -13.16 -0.90
N PRO A 105 -6.31 -13.46 0.02
CA PRO A 105 -7.58 -12.72 0.10
C PRO A 105 -7.38 -11.22 0.35
N ILE A 106 -6.31 -10.85 1.06
CA ILE A 106 -5.97 -9.46 1.37
C ILE A 106 -5.35 -8.80 0.13
N ALA A 107 -4.48 -9.51 -0.56
CA ALA A 107 -3.92 -9.03 -1.83
C ALA A 107 -5.01 -8.84 -2.88
N ASP A 108 -5.94 -9.78 -3.02
CA ASP A 108 -7.05 -9.72 -3.98
C ASP A 108 -7.95 -8.50 -3.68
N LYS A 109 -8.26 -8.28 -2.40
CA LYS A 109 -9.03 -7.12 -1.99
C LYS A 109 -8.29 -5.80 -2.29
N ALA A 110 -6.98 -5.77 -2.09
CA ALA A 110 -6.16 -4.62 -2.42
C ALA A 110 -6.15 -4.34 -3.93
N LEU A 111 -5.96 -5.37 -4.75
CA LEU A 111 -6.02 -5.27 -6.21
C LEU A 111 -7.39 -4.76 -6.68
N ALA A 112 -8.48 -5.27 -6.10
CA ALA A 112 -9.84 -4.82 -6.39
C ALA A 112 -10.11 -3.36 -5.97
N ASN A 113 -9.30 -2.79 -5.08
CA ASN A 113 -9.38 -1.40 -4.66
C ASN A 113 -8.40 -0.47 -5.40
N GLY A 114 -7.74 -0.95 -6.44
CA GLY A 114 -6.90 -0.15 -7.32
C GLY A 114 -5.40 -0.31 -7.10
N LEU A 115 -4.96 -1.12 -6.15
CA LEU A 115 -3.54 -1.44 -6.00
C LEU A 115 -3.03 -2.16 -7.25
N ASN A 116 -1.86 -1.75 -7.74
CA ASN A 116 -1.21 -2.43 -8.86
C ASN A 116 0.32 -2.59 -8.69
N ARG A 117 0.85 -2.31 -7.49
CA ARG A 117 2.24 -2.56 -7.14
C ARG A 117 2.40 -2.88 -5.66
N PHE A 118 2.91 -4.06 -5.38
CA PHE A 118 3.24 -4.48 -4.02
C PHE A 118 4.65 -4.04 -3.63
N VAL A 119 4.79 -3.39 -2.48
CA VAL A 119 6.07 -3.09 -1.82
C VAL A 119 6.12 -3.94 -0.56
N ILE A 120 6.78 -5.09 -0.67
CA ILE A 120 6.70 -6.13 0.37
C ILE A 120 7.52 -5.71 1.59
N HIS A 121 6.89 -5.72 2.75
CA HIS A 121 7.48 -5.48 4.06
C HIS A 121 7.39 -6.74 4.93
N GLU A 122 8.50 -7.43 5.25
CA GLU A 122 9.84 -7.13 4.79
C GLU A 122 10.70 -8.39 4.66
N THR A 123 11.84 -8.24 4.03
CA THR A 123 12.91 -9.24 4.06
C THR A 123 13.89 -8.91 5.17
N SER A 124 13.98 -9.76 6.17
CA SER A 124 14.94 -9.60 7.26
C SER A 124 16.37 -9.67 6.75
N HIS A 125 17.24 -8.79 7.23
CA HIS A 125 18.67 -8.89 6.93
C HIS A 125 19.30 -10.07 7.68
N GLN A 126 19.95 -10.95 6.97
CA GLN A 126 20.51 -12.22 7.49
C GLN A 126 22.02 -12.33 7.25
N PRO A 127 22.82 -11.64 8.06
CA PRO A 127 24.27 -11.64 7.90
C PRO A 127 24.92 -12.97 8.28
N VAL A 128 24.23 -13.80 9.05
CA VAL A 128 24.66 -15.14 9.50
C VAL A 128 23.49 -16.12 9.43
N ASP A 129 23.78 -17.41 9.37
CA ASP A 129 22.75 -18.44 9.17
C ASP A 129 22.15 -18.98 10.47
N ASP A 130 22.81 -18.77 11.61
CA ASP A 130 22.40 -19.27 12.93
C ASP A 130 21.51 -18.28 13.72
N LYS A 131 21.16 -17.14 13.15
CA LYS A 131 20.32 -16.11 13.75
C LYS A 131 19.00 -15.93 12.98
N ILE A 132 17.98 -16.67 13.35
CA ILE A 132 16.68 -16.66 12.70
C ILE A 132 15.72 -15.83 13.55
N PRO A 133 14.90 -14.95 12.97
CA PRO A 133 14.71 -14.66 11.54
C PRO A 133 15.77 -13.74 10.90
N GLY A 134 16.68 -13.17 11.65
CA GLY A 134 17.64 -12.16 11.25
C GLY A 134 17.35 -10.78 11.87
N LEU A 135 17.91 -9.74 11.30
CA LEU A 135 17.66 -8.35 11.69
C LEU A 135 16.44 -7.81 10.93
N GLY A 136 15.33 -7.68 11.62
CA GLY A 136 14.08 -7.12 11.10
C GLY A 136 13.61 -5.92 11.94
N LEU A 137 12.48 -5.35 11.57
CA LEU A 137 11.87 -4.23 12.30
C LEU A 137 11.10 -4.77 13.52
N ILE A 138 11.83 -5.19 14.54
CA ILE A 138 11.27 -5.70 15.82
C ILE A 138 10.25 -6.83 15.55
N GLN A 139 8.95 -6.58 15.81
CA GLN A 139 7.84 -7.52 15.64
C GLN A 139 7.03 -7.29 14.36
N TYR A 140 7.43 -6.33 13.54
CA TYR A 140 6.69 -5.93 12.35
C TYR A 140 7.23 -6.62 11.12
N GLY A 141 6.33 -6.85 10.19
CA GLY A 141 6.65 -7.40 8.88
C GLY A 141 6.35 -8.89 8.75
N GLN A 142 6.24 -9.30 7.52
CA GLN A 142 6.25 -10.69 7.12
C GLN A 142 7.68 -11.07 6.75
N TRP A 143 8.17 -12.15 7.29
CA TRP A 143 9.57 -12.56 7.11
C TRP A 143 9.79 -13.24 5.75
N PHE A 144 9.76 -12.46 4.66
CA PHE A 144 10.02 -12.93 3.30
C PHE A 144 11.50 -13.26 3.09
N ASN A 145 11.91 -14.45 3.45
CA ASN A 145 13.31 -14.87 3.32
C ASN A 145 13.42 -16.39 3.08
N ARG A 146 14.67 -16.86 2.90
CA ARG A 146 14.98 -18.26 2.61
C ARG A 146 14.55 -19.28 3.68
N HIS A 147 14.21 -18.82 4.88
CA HIS A 147 13.78 -19.70 5.97
C HIS A 147 12.26 -19.88 6.04
N GLU A 148 11.51 -19.22 5.17
CA GLU A 148 10.07 -19.47 5.05
C GLU A 148 9.82 -20.91 4.60
N THR A 149 8.81 -21.56 5.17
CA THR A 149 8.47 -22.95 4.84
C THR A 149 8.07 -23.15 3.38
N TRP A 150 7.59 -22.10 2.72
CA TRP A 150 7.16 -22.07 1.33
C TRP A 150 8.16 -21.32 0.41
N ALA A 151 9.35 -20.99 0.89
CA ALA A 151 10.31 -20.17 0.15
C ALA A 151 10.64 -20.74 -1.23
N GLU A 152 10.87 -22.05 -1.34
CA GLU A 152 11.17 -22.71 -2.62
C GLU A 152 9.99 -22.68 -3.61
N GLN A 153 8.77 -22.64 -3.12
CA GLN A 153 7.54 -22.55 -3.90
C GLN A 153 7.07 -21.10 -4.11
N ALA A 154 7.75 -20.13 -3.54
CA ALA A 154 7.37 -18.71 -3.57
C ALA A 154 7.11 -18.16 -4.98
N LYS A 155 7.78 -18.74 -5.99
CA LYS A 155 7.63 -18.31 -7.39
C LYS A 155 6.17 -18.31 -7.85
N VAL A 156 5.37 -19.28 -7.47
CA VAL A 156 3.95 -19.35 -7.88
C VAL A 156 3.17 -18.16 -7.34
N TRP A 157 3.40 -17.81 -6.08
CA TRP A 157 2.79 -16.66 -5.43
C TRP A 157 3.28 -15.33 -6.03
N ILE A 158 4.57 -15.19 -6.21
CA ILE A 158 5.15 -13.97 -6.80
C ILE A 158 4.69 -13.77 -8.25
N ASP A 159 4.63 -14.83 -9.05
CA ASP A 159 4.11 -14.78 -10.41
C ASP A 159 2.63 -14.35 -10.44
N TYR A 160 1.82 -14.79 -9.48
CA TYR A 160 0.44 -14.35 -9.35
C TYR A 160 0.36 -12.84 -9.09
N LEU A 161 1.09 -12.32 -8.11
CA LEU A 161 1.13 -10.88 -7.81
C LEU A 161 1.66 -10.07 -9.00
N ALA A 162 2.72 -10.54 -9.65
CA ALA A 162 3.33 -9.87 -10.79
C ALA A 162 2.40 -9.79 -12.00
N ARG A 163 1.70 -10.89 -12.35
CA ARG A 163 0.73 -10.91 -13.46
C ARG A 163 -0.47 -10.02 -13.18
N SER A 164 -1.03 -10.09 -11.97
CA SER A 164 -2.14 -9.23 -11.55
C SER A 164 -1.73 -7.75 -11.60
N SER A 165 -0.57 -7.43 -11.07
CA SER A 165 -0.04 -6.07 -11.13
C SER A 165 0.17 -5.58 -12.56
N TYR A 166 0.76 -6.42 -13.42
CA TYR A 166 0.96 -6.07 -14.83
C TYR A 166 -0.36 -5.77 -15.54
N MET A 167 -1.37 -6.63 -15.37
CA MET A 167 -2.67 -6.44 -16.01
C MET A 167 -3.36 -5.16 -15.52
N LEU A 168 -3.31 -4.88 -14.22
CA LEU A 168 -3.94 -3.69 -13.63
C LEU A 168 -3.16 -2.38 -13.89
N GLN A 169 -1.96 -2.47 -14.44
CA GLN A 169 -1.20 -1.32 -14.93
C GLN A 169 -1.53 -0.96 -16.39
N GLN A 170 -2.42 -1.71 -17.04
CA GLN A 170 -2.82 -1.48 -18.44
C GLN A 170 -4.12 -0.68 -18.49
N GLY A 171 -4.21 0.23 -19.46
CA GLY A 171 -5.41 1.04 -19.68
C GLY A 171 -5.60 2.15 -18.62
N ASN A 172 -6.82 2.66 -18.57
CA ASN A 172 -7.23 3.69 -17.64
C ASN A 172 -8.39 3.17 -16.79
N ASN A 173 -8.43 3.58 -15.52
CA ASN A 173 -9.57 3.32 -14.66
C ASN A 173 -10.81 4.07 -15.18
N VAL A 174 -11.97 3.45 -15.03
CA VAL A 174 -13.26 4.09 -15.33
C VAL A 174 -14.08 4.09 -14.07
N ALA A 175 -14.29 5.26 -13.48
CA ALA A 175 -15.13 5.45 -12.31
C ALA A 175 -16.42 6.20 -12.70
N ASP A 176 -17.55 5.74 -12.19
CA ASP A 176 -18.87 6.34 -12.44
C ASP A 176 -19.16 7.50 -11.48
N ILE A 177 -18.58 7.44 -10.28
CA ILE A 177 -18.83 8.35 -9.18
C ILE A 177 -17.54 9.03 -8.76
N LEU A 178 -17.59 10.35 -8.62
CA LEU A 178 -16.55 11.14 -8.01
C LEU A 178 -17.04 11.62 -6.65
N TYR A 179 -16.44 11.11 -5.58
CA TYR A 179 -16.85 11.40 -4.22
C TYR A 179 -16.00 12.53 -3.62
N TYR A 180 -16.62 13.70 -3.46
CA TYR A 180 -15.97 14.84 -2.81
C TYR A 180 -16.02 14.67 -1.29
N TYR A 181 -14.86 14.67 -0.64
CA TYR A 181 -14.73 14.46 0.81
C TYR A 181 -14.27 15.71 1.59
N GLY A 182 -14.03 16.82 0.90
CA GLY A 182 -13.63 18.10 1.47
C GLY A 182 -12.13 18.33 1.46
N GLU A 183 -11.74 19.59 1.35
CA GLU A 183 -10.34 20.03 1.32
C GLU A 183 -9.66 19.87 2.68
N ASP A 184 -8.34 19.82 2.67
CA ASP A 184 -7.47 19.74 3.85
C ASP A 184 -7.73 18.52 4.75
N ASN A 185 -8.27 17.44 4.20
CA ASN A 185 -8.61 16.22 4.92
C ASN A 185 -7.70 15.03 4.55
N CYS A 186 -7.82 13.97 5.32
CA CYS A 186 -7.18 12.70 5.07
C CYS A 186 -8.22 11.59 5.02
N ILE A 187 -8.35 10.91 3.88
CA ILE A 187 -9.33 9.85 3.69
C ILE A 187 -9.17 8.75 4.73
N THR A 188 -7.94 8.37 5.03
CA THR A 188 -7.66 7.34 6.04
C THR A 188 -8.15 7.74 7.42
N GLY A 189 -8.03 9.02 7.77
CA GLY A 189 -8.56 9.56 9.03
C GLY A 189 -10.09 9.61 9.05
N LEU A 190 -10.72 10.01 7.93
CA LEU A 190 -12.17 10.12 7.83
C LEU A 190 -12.85 8.74 7.76
N TYR A 191 -12.28 7.80 7.02
CA TYR A 191 -12.91 6.53 6.70
C TYR A 191 -12.19 5.30 7.29
N ALA A 192 -11.45 5.48 8.38
CA ALA A 192 -10.74 4.41 9.07
C ALA A 192 -11.62 3.21 9.44
N HIS A 193 -12.87 3.48 9.78
CA HIS A 193 -13.81 2.46 10.27
C HIS A 193 -14.93 2.15 9.30
N THR A 194 -15.33 3.09 8.45
CA THR A 194 -16.48 2.92 7.55
C THR A 194 -16.23 3.73 6.28
N LEU A 195 -16.11 3.04 5.15
CA LEU A 195 -16.07 3.71 3.85
C LEU A 195 -17.42 4.38 3.54
N PRO A 196 -17.44 5.41 2.66
CA PRO A 196 -18.70 6.01 2.23
C PRO A 196 -19.61 4.95 1.60
N ASP A 197 -20.91 5.17 1.74
CA ASP A 197 -21.93 4.33 1.12
C ASP A 197 -21.99 4.63 -0.38
N ILE A 198 -21.32 3.81 -1.15
CA ILE A 198 -21.31 3.88 -2.61
C ILE A 198 -22.35 2.88 -3.15
N PRO A 199 -23.25 3.29 -4.05
CA PRO A 199 -24.24 2.39 -4.62
C PRO A 199 -23.61 1.16 -5.25
N ALA A 200 -24.15 -0.01 -4.96
CA ALA A 200 -23.61 -1.28 -5.47
C ALA A 200 -23.64 -1.31 -7.00
N GLY A 201 -22.55 -1.78 -7.60
CA GLY A 201 -22.38 -1.89 -9.04
C GLY A 201 -21.75 -0.66 -9.71
N TYR A 202 -21.42 0.36 -8.94
CA TYR A 202 -20.71 1.54 -9.44
C TYR A 202 -19.28 1.58 -8.90
N GLU A 203 -18.37 2.05 -9.75
CA GLU A 203 -16.98 2.33 -9.37
C GLU A 203 -16.83 3.80 -9.00
N TYR A 204 -15.88 4.11 -8.13
CA TYR A 204 -15.71 5.48 -7.63
C TYR A 204 -14.27 5.89 -7.41
N ASP A 205 -14.02 7.18 -7.50
CA ASP A 205 -12.81 7.83 -7.02
C ASP A 205 -13.14 8.92 -6.00
N PHE A 206 -12.18 9.20 -5.12
CA PHE A 206 -12.25 10.34 -4.22
C PHE A 206 -11.66 11.59 -4.87
N ILE A 207 -12.14 12.76 -4.42
CA ILE A 207 -11.57 14.08 -4.74
C ILE A 207 -11.71 15.01 -3.54
N ASP A 208 -10.70 15.88 -3.35
CA ASP A 208 -10.65 17.01 -2.44
C ASP A 208 -10.99 18.34 -3.10
#